data_33a0fc8c5a32f00f0f3923e96726e51a
#
_entry.id   33a0fc8c5a32f00f0f3923e96726e51a
#
_cell.length_a   1.000
_cell.length_b   1.000
_cell.length_c   1.000
_cell.angle_alpha   90.00
_cell.angle_beta   90.00
_cell.angle_gamma   90.00
#
_symmetry.space_group_name_H-M   'P 1'
#
loop_
_entity.id
_entity.type
_entity.pdbx_description
1 polymer ?
#
loop_
_entity_poly.entity_id
_entity_poly.type
_entity_poly.pdbx_seq_one_letter_code
_entity_poly.pdbx_strand_id
1 'polypeptide(L)'
;MTDSNCLDTLLYAALMAQNPQQKCALAQAAFDGWQAGGLRRRQAAAAQDFRWAGRPQKPDLVAPDQVQKRKMSTPEGYAAMLHAICHIEFNAINLALDAAYRFRTLPPAFTADWLRVAKAEAYHFSLMRSRLNAHGFDYGDFEAHNHLWDMAYKTAFDPLLRMALVPRVLEARGLDVTPAIRAKVAQRGDAATCEVLDIIYRDEI
;
A
#
# COMPACT_ATOMS: atom_id res chain seq x y z
N MET A 1 7.43 -0.88 -29.78
CA MET A 1 8.65 -0.82 -28.94
C MET A 1 8.26 -0.19 -27.62
N THR A 2 8.18 -0.96 -26.56
CA THR A 2 7.94 -0.45 -25.19
C THR A 2 9.21 0.32 -24.79
N ASP A 3 9.05 1.62 -24.59
CA ASP A 3 10.12 2.50 -24.14
C ASP A 3 10.50 2.09 -22.70
N SER A 4 11.58 1.31 -22.57
CA SER A 4 12.05 0.75 -21.30
C SER A 4 12.42 1.83 -20.27
N ASN A 5 12.58 3.08 -20.69
CA ASN A 5 12.94 4.21 -19.85
C ASN A 5 11.75 5.12 -19.52
N CYS A 6 10.51 4.67 -19.76
CA CYS A 6 9.32 5.44 -19.49
C CYS A 6 8.77 5.15 -18.09
N LEU A 7 8.82 6.14 -17.20
CA LEU A 7 8.26 6.04 -15.85
C LEU A 7 6.77 5.68 -15.88
N ASP A 8 5.99 6.31 -16.75
CA ASP A 8 4.54 6.09 -16.80
C ASP A 8 4.18 4.65 -17.18
N THR A 9 4.97 4.03 -18.06
CA THR A 9 4.81 2.61 -18.42
C THR A 9 5.11 1.70 -17.23
N LEU A 10 6.18 2.01 -16.48
CA LEU A 10 6.57 1.23 -15.30
C LEU A 10 5.54 1.38 -14.16
N LEU A 11 5.07 2.61 -13.90
CA LEU A 11 4.03 2.87 -12.89
C LEU A 11 2.73 2.15 -13.23
N TYR A 12 2.30 2.20 -14.50
CA TYR A 12 1.11 1.48 -14.92
C TYR A 12 1.26 -0.04 -14.77
N ALA A 13 2.41 -0.58 -15.14
CA ALA A 13 2.72 -2.00 -14.93
C ALA A 13 2.69 -2.39 -13.45
N ALA A 14 3.25 -1.55 -12.57
CA ALA A 14 3.22 -1.75 -11.12
C ALA A 14 1.79 -1.69 -10.56
N LEU A 15 1.00 -0.70 -10.99
CA LEU A 15 -0.41 -0.57 -10.61
C LEU A 15 -1.23 -1.78 -11.03
N MET A 16 -1.03 -2.31 -12.24
CA MET A 16 -1.79 -3.43 -12.78
C MET A 16 -1.24 -4.81 -12.36
N ALA A 17 -0.08 -4.89 -11.71
CA ALA A 17 0.48 -6.15 -11.23
C ALA A 17 -0.48 -6.81 -10.22
N GLN A 18 -0.86 -8.06 -10.50
CA GLN A 18 -1.73 -8.85 -9.63
C GLN A 18 -0.94 -9.61 -8.56
N ASN A 19 0.30 -9.98 -8.87
CA ASN A 19 1.17 -10.65 -7.91
C ASN A 19 1.78 -9.62 -6.94
N PRO A 20 1.61 -9.77 -5.60
CA PRO A 20 2.11 -8.81 -4.63
C PRO A 20 3.63 -8.63 -4.67
N GLN A 21 4.41 -9.71 -4.82
CA GLN A 21 5.87 -9.61 -4.90
C GLN A 21 6.29 -8.84 -6.15
N GLN A 22 5.66 -9.10 -7.29
CA GLN A 22 5.91 -8.37 -8.52
C GLN A 22 5.58 -6.88 -8.36
N LYS A 23 4.45 -6.55 -7.71
CA LYS A 23 4.06 -5.17 -7.42
C LYS A 23 5.12 -4.46 -6.58
N CYS A 24 5.58 -5.08 -5.50
CA CYS A 24 6.65 -4.55 -4.64
C CYS A 24 7.96 -4.34 -5.43
N ALA A 25 8.36 -5.30 -6.24
CA ALA A 25 9.58 -5.20 -7.06
C ALA A 25 9.48 -4.05 -8.08
N LEU A 26 8.32 -3.87 -8.71
CA LEU A 26 8.09 -2.78 -9.66
C LEU A 26 8.02 -1.41 -8.99
N ALA A 27 7.46 -1.30 -7.79
CA ALA A 27 7.47 -0.07 -6.98
C ALA A 27 8.92 0.33 -6.61
N GLN A 28 9.72 -0.63 -6.15
CA GLN A 28 11.14 -0.43 -5.88
C GLN A 28 11.90 0.02 -7.14
N ALA A 29 11.69 -0.66 -8.28
CA ALA A 29 12.34 -0.34 -9.55
C ALA A 29 11.96 1.07 -10.05
N ALA A 30 10.72 1.50 -9.85
CA ALA A 30 10.27 2.84 -10.20
C ALA A 30 11.00 3.92 -9.38
N PHE A 31 11.14 3.71 -8.07
CA PHE A 31 11.89 4.61 -7.20
C PHE A 31 13.38 4.67 -7.60
N ASP A 32 14.03 3.52 -7.71
CA ASP A 32 15.47 3.45 -8.00
C ASP A 32 15.80 4.03 -9.39
N GLY A 33 15.00 3.70 -10.40
CA GLY A 33 15.18 4.22 -11.75
C GLY A 33 14.94 5.74 -11.86
N TRP A 34 13.98 6.28 -11.07
CA TRP A 34 13.75 7.71 -10.98
C TRP A 34 14.92 8.43 -10.29
N GLN A 35 15.38 7.92 -9.15
CA GLN A 35 16.52 8.47 -8.41
C GLN A 35 17.82 8.46 -9.24
N ALA A 36 18.04 7.43 -10.03
CA ALA A 36 19.19 7.33 -10.92
C ALA A 36 19.10 8.23 -12.18
N GLY A 37 17.97 8.93 -12.37
CA GLY A 37 17.72 9.74 -13.58
C GLY A 37 17.54 8.91 -14.86
N GLY A 38 17.36 7.59 -14.72
CA GLY A 38 17.17 6.65 -15.85
C GLY A 38 15.76 6.64 -16.41
N LEU A 39 14.76 7.12 -15.66
CA LEU A 39 13.36 7.15 -16.07
C LEU A 39 12.91 8.55 -16.43
N ARG A 40 12.11 8.66 -17.49
CA ARG A 40 11.53 9.94 -17.95
C ARG A 40 10.02 9.81 -18.10
N ARG A 41 9.28 10.91 -17.88
CA ARG A 41 7.86 10.99 -18.19
C ARG A 41 7.62 11.27 -19.66
N ARG A 42 6.54 10.74 -20.22
CA ARG A 42 6.03 11.16 -21.53
C ARG A 42 5.28 12.48 -21.38
N GLN A 43 5.67 13.49 -22.15
CA GLN A 43 5.15 14.86 -22.06
C GLN A 43 3.67 15.03 -22.50
N ALA A 44 3.08 14.08 -23.25
CA ALA A 44 1.83 14.37 -23.99
C ALA A 44 0.66 13.42 -23.72
N ALA A 45 0.81 12.33 -22.98
CA ALA A 45 -0.29 11.40 -22.79
C ALA A 45 -1.00 11.64 -21.45
N ALA A 46 -2.32 11.83 -21.47
CA ALA A 46 -3.12 11.75 -20.25
C ALA A 46 -2.88 10.41 -19.54
N ALA A 47 -2.98 10.39 -18.22
CA ALA A 47 -2.99 9.14 -17.50
C ALA A 47 -4.13 8.27 -18.02
N GLN A 48 -3.86 6.99 -18.30
CA GLN A 48 -4.93 6.07 -18.62
C GLN A 48 -5.84 5.94 -17.39
N ASP A 49 -7.14 6.13 -17.59
CA ASP A 49 -8.08 5.93 -16.50
C ASP A 49 -8.32 4.45 -16.24
N PHE A 50 -8.42 4.09 -14.97
CA PHE A 50 -8.74 2.74 -14.52
C PHE A 50 -9.49 2.82 -13.18
N ARG A 51 -10.49 1.98 -13.04
CA ARG A 51 -11.31 1.91 -11.82
C ARG A 51 -10.64 1.10 -10.72
N TRP A 52 -9.87 0.07 -11.07
CA TRP A 52 -9.30 -0.89 -10.15
C TRP A 52 -7.81 -1.04 -10.38
N ALA A 53 -7.04 -0.96 -9.31
CA ALA A 53 -5.64 -1.41 -9.33
C ALA A 53 -5.59 -2.95 -9.42
N GLY A 54 -4.53 -3.47 -10.01
CA GLY A 54 -4.24 -4.91 -10.02
C GLY A 54 -4.08 -5.43 -8.60
N ARG A 55 -4.69 -6.59 -8.33
CA ARG A 55 -4.57 -7.29 -7.05
C ARG A 55 -4.68 -8.79 -7.27
N PRO A 56 -4.21 -9.64 -6.34
CA PRO A 56 -4.47 -11.07 -6.40
C PRO A 56 -5.98 -11.36 -6.29
N GLN A 57 -6.39 -12.58 -6.66
CA GLN A 57 -7.79 -13.01 -6.53
C GLN A 57 -8.27 -12.98 -5.07
N LYS A 58 -7.39 -13.32 -4.14
CA LYS A 58 -7.59 -13.19 -2.69
C LYS A 58 -6.78 -12.00 -2.16
N PRO A 59 -7.26 -11.29 -1.12
CA PRO A 59 -8.43 -11.56 -0.28
C PRO A 59 -9.76 -11.32 -1.01
N ASP A 60 -10.82 -11.98 -0.54
CA ASP A 60 -12.18 -11.63 -0.90
C ASP A 60 -12.49 -10.24 -0.34
N LEU A 61 -13.00 -9.35 -1.20
CA LEU A 61 -13.35 -8.00 -0.79
C LEU A 61 -14.85 -7.95 -0.43
N VAL A 62 -15.12 -7.56 0.80
CA VAL A 62 -16.48 -7.43 1.34
C VAL A 62 -16.72 -5.98 1.81
N ALA A 63 -17.96 -5.64 2.12
CA ALA A 63 -18.25 -4.34 2.74
C ALA A 63 -17.58 -4.25 4.14
N PRO A 64 -17.15 -3.05 4.58
CA PRO A 64 -16.42 -2.90 5.85
C PRO A 64 -17.14 -3.48 7.09
N ASP A 65 -18.45 -3.43 7.11
CA ASP A 65 -19.30 -3.97 8.17
C ASP A 65 -19.51 -5.49 8.09
N GLN A 66 -19.15 -6.10 6.96
CA GLN A 66 -19.21 -7.55 6.71
C GLN A 66 -17.89 -8.27 7.03
N VAL A 67 -16.79 -7.53 7.26
CA VAL A 67 -15.53 -8.15 7.67
C VAL A 67 -15.74 -8.87 9.00
N GLN A 68 -15.45 -10.17 9.03
CA GLN A 68 -15.69 -11.01 10.21
C GLN A 68 -14.83 -10.57 11.40
N LYS A 69 -15.51 -10.21 12.50
CA LYS A 69 -14.82 -9.86 13.74
C LYS A 69 -14.33 -11.11 14.44
N ARG A 70 -13.02 -11.17 14.68
CA ARG A 70 -12.35 -12.28 15.37
C ARG A 70 -11.69 -11.79 16.66
N LYS A 71 -11.62 -12.66 17.67
CA LYS A 71 -11.00 -12.32 18.96
C LYS A 71 -9.48 -12.39 18.81
N MET A 72 -8.76 -11.32 19.08
CA MET A 72 -7.29 -11.31 19.07
C MET A 72 -6.63 -12.32 20.00
N SER A 73 -7.36 -12.85 20.99
CA SER A 73 -6.84 -13.89 21.90
C SER A 73 -6.65 -15.24 21.22
N THR A 74 -7.32 -15.50 20.10
CA THR A 74 -7.14 -16.74 19.33
C THR A 74 -6.01 -16.59 18.30
N PRO A 75 -5.31 -17.69 17.92
CA PRO A 75 -4.30 -17.64 16.85
C PRO A 75 -4.85 -17.06 15.53
N GLU A 76 -6.03 -17.52 15.10
CA GLU A 76 -6.68 -17.07 13.89
C GLU A 76 -7.07 -15.58 13.97
N GLY A 77 -7.63 -15.13 15.09
CA GLY A 77 -8.00 -13.71 15.25
C GLY A 77 -6.80 -12.78 15.31
N TYR A 78 -5.66 -13.26 15.85
CA TYR A 78 -4.40 -12.56 15.79
C TYR A 78 -3.88 -12.46 14.35
N ALA A 79 -3.87 -13.56 13.62
CA ALA A 79 -3.48 -13.59 12.21
C ALA A 79 -4.38 -12.70 11.35
N ALA A 80 -5.68 -12.68 11.60
CA ALA A 80 -6.62 -11.78 10.91
C ALA A 80 -6.30 -10.29 11.15
N MET A 81 -5.83 -9.92 12.34
CA MET A 81 -5.36 -8.56 12.64
C MET A 81 -4.07 -8.25 11.84
N LEU A 82 -3.09 -9.16 11.81
CA LEU A 82 -1.87 -8.99 11.01
C LEU A 82 -2.20 -8.88 9.52
N HIS A 83 -3.14 -9.70 9.03
CA HIS A 83 -3.61 -9.66 7.66
C HIS A 83 -4.29 -8.31 7.32
N ALA A 84 -5.07 -7.75 8.23
CA ALA A 84 -5.71 -6.45 8.03
C ALA A 84 -4.66 -5.34 7.86
N ILE A 85 -3.60 -5.32 8.67
CA ILE A 85 -2.50 -4.38 8.51
C ILE A 85 -1.79 -4.63 7.16
N CYS A 86 -1.46 -5.88 6.84
CA CYS A 86 -0.85 -6.25 5.57
C CYS A 86 -1.69 -5.76 4.37
N HIS A 87 -3.02 -5.79 4.47
CA HIS A 87 -3.93 -5.29 3.43
C HIS A 87 -3.93 -3.76 3.34
N ILE A 88 -3.77 -3.05 4.46
CA ILE A 88 -3.60 -1.59 4.46
C ILE A 88 -2.32 -1.23 3.70
N GLU A 89 -1.18 -1.85 4.03
CA GLU A 89 0.10 -1.59 3.35
C GLU A 89 0.02 -1.93 1.84
N PHE A 90 -0.65 -3.03 1.46
CA PHE A 90 -0.86 -3.36 0.05
C PHE A 90 -1.66 -2.29 -0.69
N ASN A 91 -2.69 -1.73 -0.06
CA ASN A 91 -3.44 -0.61 -0.64
C ASN A 91 -2.60 0.66 -0.69
N ALA A 92 -1.81 0.96 0.34
CA ALA A 92 -0.94 2.12 0.38
C ALA A 92 0.09 2.11 -0.77
N ILE A 93 0.63 0.94 -1.16
CA ILE A 93 1.43 0.81 -2.40
C ILE A 93 0.63 1.30 -3.61
N ASN A 94 -0.62 0.84 -3.77
CA ASN A 94 -1.46 1.24 -4.91
C ASN A 94 -1.77 2.74 -4.88
N LEU A 95 -2.06 3.30 -3.70
CA LEU A 95 -2.36 4.72 -3.52
C LEU A 95 -1.17 5.60 -3.92
N ALA A 96 0.02 5.23 -3.49
CA ALA A 96 1.24 5.96 -3.78
C ALA A 96 1.61 5.89 -5.26
N LEU A 97 1.53 4.70 -5.88
CA LEU A 97 1.74 4.51 -7.31
C LEU A 97 0.71 5.28 -8.14
N ASP A 98 -0.58 5.28 -7.74
CA ASP A 98 -1.65 6.02 -8.41
C ASP A 98 -1.42 7.54 -8.31
N ALA A 99 -1.03 8.05 -7.15
CA ALA A 99 -0.72 9.47 -6.98
C ALA A 99 0.43 9.89 -7.91
N ALA A 100 1.52 9.14 -7.93
CA ALA A 100 2.64 9.39 -8.84
C ALA A 100 2.24 9.28 -10.32
N TYR A 101 1.40 8.31 -10.69
CA TYR A 101 0.96 8.08 -12.07
C TYR A 101 -0.06 9.10 -12.54
N ARG A 102 -1.08 9.39 -11.73
CA ARG A 102 -2.25 10.19 -12.10
C ARG A 102 -1.95 11.69 -12.13
N PHE A 103 -1.28 12.19 -11.10
CA PHE A 103 -1.02 13.63 -10.94
C PHE A 103 0.30 14.07 -11.57
N ARG A 104 0.54 13.61 -12.78
CA ARG A 104 1.81 13.81 -13.53
C ARG A 104 2.11 15.25 -13.93
N THR A 105 1.13 16.14 -13.84
CA THR A 105 1.30 17.59 -14.13
C THR A 105 1.84 18.34 -12.92
N LEU A 106 1.89 17.74 -11.74
CA LEU A 106 2.51 18.31 -10.55
C LEU A 106 4.04 18.29 -10.66
N PRO A 107 4.74 19.13 -9.87
CA PRO A 107 6.20 19.21 -9.92
C PRO A 107 6.89 17.85 -9.76
N PRO A 108 8.09 17.64 -10.32
CA PRO A 108 8.84 16.37 -10.20
C PRO A 108 9.08 15.93 -8.75
N ALA A 109 9.18 16.88 -7.82
CA ALA A 109 9.31 16.59 -6.38
C ALA A 109 8.11 15.78 -5.85
N PHE A 110 6.88 16.11 -6.27
CA PHE A 110 5.68 15.34 -5.93
C PHE A 110 5.80 13.88 -6.37
N THR A 111 6.27 13.66 -7.60
CA THR A 111 6.52 12.30 -8.10
C THR A 111 7.57 11.58 -7.26
N ALA A 112 8.69 12.25 -6.96
CA ALA A 112 9.78 11.66 -6.16
C ALA A 112 9.31 11.26 -4.76
N ASP A 113 8.47 12.09 -4.12
CA ASP A 113 7.92 11.81 -2.81
C ASP A 113 6.99 10.59 -2.83
N TRP A 114 6.06 10.52 -3.79
CA TRP A 114 5.15 9.38 -3.89
C TRP A 114 5.82 8.08 -4.34
N LEU A 115 6.92 8.14 -5.10
CA LEU A 115 7.73 6.96 -5.39
C LEU A 115 8.46 6.46 -4.13
N ARG A 116 8.92 7.39 -3.26
CA ARG A 116 9.53 7.04 -1.97
C ARG A 116 8.52 6.37 -1.06
N VAL A 117 7.30 6.91 -0.97
CA VAL A 117 6.19 6.29 -0.24
C VAL A 117 5.90 4.91 -0.81
N ALA A 118 5.70 4.75 -2.12
CA ALA A 118 5.40 3.44 -2.73
C ALA A 118 6.46 2.38 -2.40
N LYS A 119 7.74 2.76 -2.36
CA LYS A 119 8.84 1.88 -1.94
C LYS A 119 8.74 1.51 -0.47
N ALA A 120 8.46 2.49 0.41
CA ALA A 120 8.34 2.25 1.85
C ALA A 120 7.16 1.29 2.13
N GLU A 121 6.00 1.52 1.51
CA GLU A 121 4.82 0.67 1.66
C GLU A 121 5.04 -0.76 1.14
N ALA A 122 5.81 -0.91 0.04
CA ALA A 122 6.20 -2.22 -0.46
C ALA A 122 7.09 -2.98 0.54
N TYR A 123 7.95 -2.27 1.26
CA TYR A 123 8.77 -2.82 2.34
C TYR A 123 7.91 -3.19 3.55
N HIS A 124 7.01 -2.30 4.01
CA HIS A 124 6.09 -2.53 5.11
C HIS A 124 5.18 -3.75 4.85
N PHE A 125 4.59 -3.83 3.65
CA PHE A 125 3.83 -4.99 3.22
C PHE A 125 4.63 -6.29 3.34
N SER A 126 5.88 -6.27 2.87
CA SER A 126 6.75 -7.45 2.88
C SER A 126 7.07 -7.90 4.31
N LEU A 127 7.33 -6.95 5.22
CA LEU A 127 7.55 -7.21 6.64
C LEU A 127 6.30 -7.81 7.29
N MET A 128 5.15 -7.18 7.11
CA MET A 128 3.88 -7.65 7.70
C MET A 128 3.48 -9.02 7.15
N ARG A 129 3.66 -9.26 5.84
CA ARG A 129 3.40 -10.58 5.26
C ARG A 129 4.32 -11.66 5.84
N SER A 130 5.60 -11.33 6.06
CA SER A 130 6.53 -12.25 6.72
C SER A 130 6.07 -12.61 8.14
N ARG A 131 5.54 -11.64 8.91
CA ARG A 131 4.97 -11.91 10.24
C ARG A 131 3.73 -12.79 10.14
N LEU A 132 2.84 -12.51 9.18
CA LEU A 132 1.64 -13.32 8.94
C LEU A 132 2.01 -14.78 8.62
N ASN A 133 3.01 -14.99 7.74
CA ASN A 133 3.52 -16.32 7.39
C ASN A 133 4.13 -17.05 8.60
N ALA A 134 4.82 -16.35 9.49
CA ALA A 134 5.36 -16.95 10.72
C ALA A 134 4.26 -17.47 11.66
N HIS A 135 3.03 -16.99 11.52
CA HIS A 135 1.85 -17.48 12.25
C HIS A 135 1.04 -18.53 11.46
N GLY A 136 1.56 -19.02 10.32
CA GLY A 136 0.93 -20.10 9.54
C GLY A 136 -0.15 -19.64 8.56
N PHE A 137 -0.25 -18.34 8.30
CA PHE A 137 -1.21 -17.76 7.36
C PHE A 137 -0.51 -16.93 6.29
N ASP A 138 -1.21 -16.63 5.18
CA ASP A 138 -0.67 -15.75 4.14
C ASP A 138 -1.67 -14.63 3.78
N TYR A 139 -1.18 -13.65 3.04
CA TYR A 139 -1.99 -12.58 2.51
C TYR A 139 -3.01 -13.14 1.52
N GLY A 140 -4.29 -12.95 1.86
CA GLY A 140 -5.42 -13.50 1.14
C GLY A 140 -6.24 -14.51 1.92
N ASP A 141 -5.77 -15.01 3.07
CA ASP A 141 -6.46 -16.02 3.87
C ASP A 141 -7.70 -15.50 4.61
N PHE A 142 -7.80 -14.18 4.77
CA PHE A 142 -8.94 -13.54 5.41
C PHE A 142 -9.59 -12.54 4.44
N GLU A 143 -10.88 -12.25 4.65
CA GLU A 143 -11.56 -11.19 3.93
C GLU A 143 -11.01 -9.79 4.29
N ALA A 144 -11.18 -8.85 3.37
CA ALA A 144 -10.76 -7.47 3.53
C ALA A 144 -11.79 -6.51 2.91
N HIS A 145 -11.57 -5.20 3.00
CA HIS A 145 -12.42 -4.21 2.33
C HIS A 145 -11.58 -3.23 1.51
N ASN A 146 -12.19 -2.63 0.49
CA ASN A 146 -11.49 -1.78 -0.46
C ASN A 146 -11.65 -0.28 -0.20
N HIS A 147 -12.02 0.11 1.01
CA HIS A 147 -12.42 1.48 1.33
C HIS A 147 -11.35 2.54 0.99
N LEU A 148 -10.08 2.24 1.23
CA LEU A 148 -8.96 3.14 0.89
C LEU A 148 -8.90 3.41 -0.61
N TRP A 149 -8.95 2.34 -1.41
CA TRP A 149 -8.93 2.48 -2.87
C TRP A 149 -10.19 3.16 -3.42
N ASP A 150 -11.35 2.84 -2.88
CA ASP A 150 -12.61 3.48 -3.28
C ASP A 150 -12.58 5.00 -3.07
N MET A 151 -11.98 5.46 -1.95
CA MET A 151 -11.79 6.88 -1.69
C MET A 151 -10.78 7.49 -2.66
N ALA A 152 -9.69 6.77 -2.97
CA ALA A 152 -8.72 7.22 -3.94
C ALA A 152 -9.34 7.38 -5.34
N TYR A 153 -10.16 6.43 -5.77
CA TYR A 153 -10.86 6.54 -7.05
C TYR A 153 -11.85 7.71 -7.08
N LYS A 154 -12.61 7.91 -6.00
CA LYS A 154 -13.55 9.05 -5.88
C LYS A 154 -12.87 10.42 -5.93
N THR A 155 -11.60 10.50 -5.57
CA THR A 155 -10.78 11.73 -5.57
C THR A 155 -9.78 11.79 -6.73
N ALA A 156 -9.92 10.92 -7.72
CA ALA A 156 -8.99 10.77 -8.85
C ALA A 156 -8.86 12.03 -9.73
N PHE A 157 -9.87 12.90 -9.69
CA PHE A 157 -9.96 14.10 -10.53
C PHE A 157 -9.27 15.33 -9.93
N ASP A 158 -8.97 15.33 -8.63
CA ASP A 158 -8.44 16.50 -7.93
C ASP A 158 -7.32 16.09 -6.94
N PRO A 159 -6.07 16.53 -7.18
CA PRO A 159 -4.95 16.20 -6.30
C PRO A 159 -5.10 16.78 -4.90
N LEU A 160 -5.74 17.96 -4.73
CA LEU A 160 -5.93 18.55 -3.41
C LEU A 160 -6.89 17.73 -2.57
N LEU A 161 -8.03 17.34 -3.14
CA LEU A 161 -8.99 16.45 -2.48
C LEU A 161 -8.36 15.09 -2.16
N ARG A 162 -7.56 14.53 -3.09
CA ARG A 162 -6.84 13.28 -2.86
C ARG A 162 -5.91 13.39 -1.65
N MET A 163 -5.09 14.42 -1.59
CA MET A 163 -4.12 14.63 -0.50
C MET A 163 -4.81 14.92 0.84
N ALA A 164 -5.95 15.61 0.82
CA ALA A 164 -6.71 15.88 2.03
C ALA A 164 -7.40 14.64 2.60
N LEU A 165 -8.07 13.84 1.75
CA LEU A 165 -8.95 12.76 2.21
C LEU A 165 -8.24 11.42 2.38
N VAL A 166 -7.21 11.12 1.58
CA VAL A 166 -6.55 9.83 1.64
C VAL A 166 -5.40 9.85 2.65
N PRO A 167 -4.25 10.52 2.44
CA PRO A 167 -3.16 10.44 3.41
C PRO A 167 -3.49 11.12 4.74
N ARG A 168 -4.15 12.29 4.75
CA ARG A 168 -4.37 13.03 5.99
C ARG A 168 -5.51 12.52 6.86
N VAL A 169 -6.52 11.87 6.29
CA VAL A 169 -7.68 11.40 7.06
C VAL A 169 -7.65 9.89 7.25
N LEU A 170 -7.38 9.13 6.20
CA LEU A 170 -7.47 7.67 6.25
C LEU A 170 -6.16 7.02 6.71
N GLU A 171 -5.00 7.45 6.20
CA GLU A 171 -3.69 6.87 6.56
C GLU A 171 -3.19 7.42 7.90
N ALA A 172 -3.34 8.72 8.18
CA ALA A 172 -2.96 9.31 9.47
C ALA A 172 -3.68 8.65 10.66
N ARG A 173 -4.85 8.03 10.46
CA ARG A 173 -5.50 7.22 11.48
C ARG A 173 -4.64 6.02 11.90
N GLY A 174 -3.77 5.53 11.04
CA GLY A 174 -2.78 4.49 11.37
C GLY A 174 -1.90 4.91 12.54
N LEU A 175 -1.40 6.15 12.54
CA LEU A 175 -0.57 6.68 13.62
C LEU A 175 -1.30 6.69 14.97
N ASP A 176 -2.61 6.97 15.00
CA ASP A 176 -3.40 6.98 16.23
C ASP A 176 -3.63 5.58 16.81
N VAL A 177 -3.78 4.57 15.96
CA VAL A 177 -4.16 3.21 16.41
C VAL A 177 -2.97 2.29 16.60
N THR A 178 -1.84 2.52 15.93
CA THR A 178 -0.65 1.66 15.97
C THR A 178 -0.09 1.49 17.38
N PRO A 179 0.03 2.51 18.26
CA PRO A 179 0.51 2.33 19.62
C PRO A 179 -0.35 1.37 20.44
N ALA A 180 -1.69 1.42 20.29
CA ALA A 180 -2.59 0.53 20.98
C ALA A 180 -2.53 -0.91 20.45
N ILE A 181 -2.37 -1.08 19.15
CA ILE A 181 -2.15 -2.40 18.52
C ILE A 181 -0.82 -2.99 19.01
N ARG A 182 0.25 -2.21 18.95
CA ARG A 182 1.59 -2.63 19.41
C ARG A 182 1.58 -3.07 20.88
N ALA A 183 0.88 -2.35 21.76
CA ALA A 183 0.75 -2.73 23.16
C ALA A 183 0.07 -4.10 23.34
N LYS A 184 -0.97 -4.40 22.58
CA LYS A 184 -1.64 -5.71 22.56
C LYS A 184 -0.74 -6.83 22.03
N VAL A 185 0.06 -6.54 21.00
CA VAL A 185 1.05 -7.46 20.44
C VAL A 185 2.14 -7.78 21.48
N ALA A 186 2.64 -6.75 22.18
CA ALA A 186 3.62 -6.90 23.25
C ALA A 186 3.10 -7.77 24.42
N GLN A 187 1.84 -7.58 24.83
CA GLN A 187 1.18 -8.42 25.84
C GLN A 187 1.10 -9.90 25.43
N ARG A 188 1.09 -10.18 24.12
CA ARG A 188 1.11 -11.53 23.56
C ARG A 188 2.53 -12.14 23.52
N GLY A 189 3.57 -11.35 23.76
CA GLY A 189 4.97 -11.77 23.70
C GLY A 189 5.55 -11.84 22.28
N ASP A 190 4.89 -11.29 21.27
CA ASP A 190 5.39 -11.27 19.88
C ASP A 190 6.31 -10.05 19.64
N ALA A 191 7.54 -10.16 20.16
CA ALA A 191 8.55 -9.10 20.02
C ALA A 191 8.86 -8.78 18.55
N ALA A 192 8.94 -9.79 17.68
CA ALA A 192 9.26 -9.60 16.27
C ALA A 192 8.17 -8.80 15.53
N THR A 193 6.89 -8.99 15.85
CA THR A 193 5.82 -8.15 15.31
C THR A 193 5.86 -6.73 15.89
N CYS A 194 6.24 -6.56 17.17
CA CYS A 194 6.44 -5.23 17.74
C CYS A 194 7.53 -4.46 16.99
N GLU A 195 8.66 -5.09 16.66
CA GLU A 195 9.74 -4.48 15.88
C GLU A 195 9.26 -4.02 14.49
N VAL A 196 8.46 -4.83 13.80
CA VAL A 196 7.88 -4.46 12.51
C VAL A 196 6.94 -3.25 12.65
N LEU A 197 6.06 -3.26 13.66
CA LEU A 197 5.16 -2.13 13.93
C LEU A 197 5.93 -0.85 14.30
N ASP A 198 7.06 -0.95 15.00
CA ASP A 198 7.92 0.19 15.32
C ASP A 198 8.62 0.75 14.07
N ILE A 199 8.99 -0.11 13.09
CA ILE A 199 9.53 0.32 11.80
C ILE A 199 8.47 1.10 11.03
N ILE A 200 7.27 0.52 10.85
CA ILE A 200 6.17 1.16 10.15
C ILE A 200 5.84 2.51 10.80
N TYR A 201 5.64 2.53 12.11
CA TYR A 201 5.28 3.75 12.86
C TYR A 201 6.32 4.87 12.69
N ARG A 202 7.61 4.53 12.73
CA ARG A 202 8.70 5.50 12.52
C ARG A 202 8.71 6.06 11.09
N ASP A 203 8.47 5.22 10.10
CA ASP A 203 8.54 5.58 8.68
C ASP A 203 7.31 6.40 8.23
N GLU A 204 6.20 6.37 9.01
CA GLU A 204 4.97 7.15 8.80
C GLU A 204 5.01 8.58 9.41
N ILE A 205 5.97 8.90 10.27
CA ILE A 205 6.16 10.24 10.87
C ILE A 205 6.97 11.13 9.93
#